data_03084eb4dbd24e643d418f8a4bbbb689
#
_entry.id   03084eb4dbd24e643d418f8a4bbbb689
#
_cell.length_a   1.000
_cell.length_b   1.000
_cell.length_c   1.000
_cell.angle_alpha   90.00
_cell.angle_beta   90.00
_cell.angle_gamma   90.00
#
_symmetry.space_group_name_H-M   'P 1'
#
loop_
_entity.id
_entity.type
_entity.pdbx_description
1 polymer ?
#
loop_
_entity_poly.entity_id
_entity_poly.type
_entity_poly.pdbx_seq_one_letter_code
_entity_poly.pdbx_strand_id
1 'polypeptide(L)'
;MIATAGRPKSQAEVQPPIEAFPTARHSPAAMDHLRLTEYLERQLPAALELLRRMVELNSWTLNREGVNAVARLTAEAFAPLGFAAEFVPSTNPEFGDHLVLTRGPAGGPALALVSHLDTVFPPEEELRNNFRWQPEGDRIFGPGTHDIKGGTVMMWLVLHALREFAPAQFAAVNWQLYLNSSEELLSPDFGEMCRARFGRNALAALVFEAEGKLAGGRRLVRCRKGRATWRITTTGRGAHAGVKHGRGANAIVQLGRTLDRVAALTDYTRELTFNPGVIRGGGGLNRVPHEAVAEGEMRAFDPAIYAAGKAALLGLSGAGDVASPVDGYPCAVQAEILSESRPWPVNAGTDRLLAVFQKVGQALGQAIEGEARGGLSDGNYLWDALPTIDGLGPAGDNDHCSERSADGSKLPEYCEVSSFVPKAALNALAILQLATDGLR
;
A
#
# COMPACT_ATOMS: atom_id res chain seq x y z
N MET A 1 -72.00 -42.11 -8.86
CA MET A 1 -72.15 -41.08 -9.89
C MET A 1 -71.65 -39.77 -9.28
N ILE A 2 -70.42 -39.44 -9.48
CA ILE A 2 -69.85 -38.09 -9.21
C ILE A 2 -68.84 -37.82 -10.30
N ALA A 3 -69.06 -36.76 -11.08
CA ALA A 3 -68.27 -36.34 -12.23
C ALA A 3 -67.00 -35.65 -11.80
N THR A 4 -65.89 -36.04 -12.42
CA THR A 4 -64.58 -35.35 -12.29
C THR A 4 -64.46 -34.26 -13.35
N ALA A 5 -64.36 -33.00 -12.91
CA ALA A 5 -64.11 -31.84 -13.75
C ALA A 5 -62.61 -31.75 -14.07
N GLY A 6 -62.25 -31.73 -15.35
CA GLY A 6 -60.88 -31.52 -15.87
C GLY A 6 -60.46 -30.05 -15.76
N ARG A 7 -59.20 -29.79 -15.33
CA ARG A 7 -58.56 -28.50 -15.42
C ARG A 7 -57.99 -28.24 -16.83
N PRO A 8 -58.04 -27.04 -17.35
CA PRO A 8 -57.44 -26.70 -18.64
C PRO A 8 -55.93 -26.57 -18.50
N LYS A 9 -55.21 -27.10 -19.50
CA LYS A 9 -53.74 -26.97 -19.69
C LYS A 9 -53.42 -25.51 -20.09
N SER A 10 -52.56 -24.85 -19.33
CA SER A 10 -51.97 -23.57 -19.70
C SER A 10 -50.97 -23.77 -20.86
N GLN A 11 -51.17 -23.04 -21.94
CA GLN A 11 -50.20 -22.93 -23.04
C GLN A 11 -49.01 -22.14 -22.55
N ALA A 12 -47.83 -22.72 -22.64
CA ALA A 12 -46.57 -22.01 -22.43
C ALA A 12 -46.27 -21.12 -23.65
N GLU A 13 -46.22 -19.83 -23.45
CA GLU A 13 -45.66 -18.89 -24.44
C GLU A 13 -44.18 -19.17 -24.64
N VAL A 14 -43.83 -19.57 -25.86
CA VAL A 14 -42.43 -19.70 -26.30
C VAL A 14 -41.94 -18.30 -26.65
N GLN A 15 -41.04 -17.77 -25.83
CA GLN A 15 -40.32 -16.55 -26.13
C GLN A 15 -39.40 -16.77 -27.33
N PRO A 16 -39.24 -15.80 -28.27
CA PRO A 16 -38.34 -15.91 -29.38
C PRO A 16 -36.90 -15.89 -28.91
N PRO A 17 -35.96 -16.53 -29.63
CA PRO A 17 -34.55 -16.58 -29.27
C PRO A 17 -33.95 -15.14 -29.30
N ILE A 18 -33.23 -14.78 -28.23
CA ILE A 18 -32.46 -13.55 -28.16
C ILE A 18 -31.39 -13.62 -29.27
N GLU A 19 -31.50 -12.74 -30.25
CA GLU A 19 -30.47 -12.57 -31.27
C GLU A 19 -29.15 -12.22 -30.62
N ALA A 20 -28.15 -13.10 -30.83
CA ALA A 20 -26.79 -12.87 -30.40
C ALA A 20 -26.21 -11.70 -31.18
N PHE A 21 -25.89 -10.59 -30.46
CA PHE A 21 -25.10 -9.52 -31.05
C PHE A 21 -23.77 -10.08 -31.60
N PRO A 22 -23.34 -9.66 -32.77
CA PRO A 22 -22.06 -10.11 -33.32
C PRO A 22 -20.92 -9.57 -32.45
N THR A 23 -20.34 -10.43 -31.62
CA THR A 23 -19.08 -10.16 -30.95
C THR A 23 -17.98 -10.15 -31.99
N ALA A 24 -17.66 -8.97 -32.50
CA ALA A 24 -16.40 -8.77 -33.20
C ALA A 24 -15.29 -9.01 -32.17
N ARG A 25 -14.73 -10.21 -32.16
CA ARG A 25 -13.55 -10.58 -31.37
C ARG A 25 -12.36 -9.85 -31.97
N HIS A 26 -12.14 -8.60 -31.56
CA HIS A 26 -10.86 -7.94 -31.73
C HIS A 26 -9.95 -8.52 -30.62
N SER A 27 -9.03 -9.37 -31.02
CA SER A 27 -7.96 -9.86 -30.16
C SER A 27 -7.20 -8.65 -29.61
N PRO A 28 -6.89 -8.58 -28.29
CA PRO A 28 -6.06 -7.53 -27.70
C PRO A 28 -4.64 -7.43 -28.31
N ALA A 29 -4.23 -8.45 -29.07
CA ALA A 29 -2.97 -8.50 -29.82
C ALA A 29 -2.87 -7.47 -30.99
N ALA A 30 -3.86 -6.61 -31.20
CA ALA A 30 -3.87 -5.67 -32.30
C ALA A 30 -3.55 -4.21 -31.91
N MET A 31 -3.25 -3.91 -30.66
CA MET A 31 -2.62 -2.62 -30.37
C MET A 31 -1.16 -2.72 -30.82
N ASP A 32 -0.82 -1.98 -31.86
CA ASP A 32 0.55 -1.87 -32.36
C ASP A 32 1.44 -1.31 -31.23
N HIS A 33 2.19 -2.22 -30.59
CA HIS A 33 3.00 -1.86 -29.43
C HIS A 33 4.09 -0.83 -29.76
N LEU A 34 4.54 -0.78 -31.01
CA LEU A 34 5.50 0.24 -31.46
C LEU A 34 4.85 1.63 -31.44
N ARG A 35 3.67 1.76 -31.99
CA ARG A 35 2.91 3.03 -31.95
C ARG A 35 2.55 3.45 -30.53
N LEU A 36 2.22 2.50 -29.66
CA LEU A 36 1.97 2.76 -28.23
C LEU A 36 3.24 3.30 -27.56
N THR A 37 4.38 2.65 -27.78
CA THR A 37 5.68 3.09 -27.22
C THR A 37 6.05 4.48 -27.72
N GLU A 38 5.99 4.73 -29.03
CA GLU A 38 6.25 6.05 -29.61
C GLU A 38 5.32 7.15 -29.05
N TYR A 39 4.05 6.81 -28.80
CA TYR A 39 3.12 7.75 -28.18
C TYR A 39 3.54 8.06 -26.74
N LEU A 40 3.84 7.03 -25.95
CA LEU A 40 4.28 7.19 -24.55
C LEU A 40 5.58 7.97 -24.46
N GLU A 41 6.53 7.76 -25.38
CA GLU A 41 7.75 8.55 -25.47
C GLU A 41 7.46 10.05 -25.72
N ARG A 42 6.49 10.37 -26.59
CA ARG A 42 6.05 11.75 -26.79
C ARG A 42 5.33 12.36 -25.59
N GLN A 43 4.65 11.55 -24.78
CA GLN A 43 3.96 12.01 -23.57
C GLN A 43 4.90 12.11 -22.35
N LEU A 44 6.05 11.42 -22.35
CA LEU A 44 6.97 11.37 -21.23
C LEU A 44 7.43 12.74 -20.73
N PRO A 45 7.80 13.73 -21.59
CA PRO A 45 8.19 15.04 -21.10
C PRO A 45 7.10 15.75 -20.29
N ALA A 46 5.83 15.63 -20.71
CA ALA A 46 4.70 16.20 -19.98
C ALA A 46 4.44 15.47 -18.66
N ALA A 47 4.62 14.14 -18.63
CA ALA A 47 4.54 13.32 -17.43
C ALA A 47 5.63 13.68 -16.42
N LEU A 48 6.88 13.85 -16.86
CA LEU A 48 7.99 14.26 -15.99
C LEU A 48 7.83 15.69 -15.47
N GLU A 49 7.24 16.58 -16.27
CA GLU A 49 6.90 17.94 -15.79
C GLU A 49 5.80 17.90 -14.71
N LEU A 50 4.80 17.03 -14.86
CA LEU A 50 3.81 16.81 -13.81
C LEU A 50 4.47 16.26 -12.53
N LEU A 51 5.37 15.28 -12.67
CA LEU A 51 6.15 14.75 -11.53
C LEU A 51 6.97 15.85 -10.85
N ARG A 52 7.66 16.69 -11.63
CA ARG A 52 8.45 17.81 -11.10
C ARG A 52 7.58 18.73 -10.24
N ARG A 53 6.42 19.14 -10.76
CA ARG A 53 5.47 19.99 -10.02
C ARG A 53 4.97 19.35 -8.73
N MET A 54 4.76 18.03 -8.72
CA MET A 54 4.38 17.28 -7.50
C MET A 54 5.54 17.24 -6.50
N VAL A 55 6.77 17.00 -6.97
CA VAL A 55 7.99 16.94 -6.12
C VAL A 55 8.31 18.28 -5.47
N GLU A 56 8.05 19.40 -6.16
CA GLU A 56 8.26 20.75 -5.64
C GLU A 56 7.25 21.16 -4.54
N LEU A 57 6.22 20.34 -4.32
CA LEU A 57 5.28 20.47 -3.20
C LEU A 57 5.69 19.50 -2.10
N ASN A 58 6.16 20.01 -0.95
CA ASN A 58 6.36 19.14 0.20
C ASN A 58 5.01 18.55 0.65
N SER A 59 4.90 17.24 0.62
CA SER A 59 3.70 16.51 1.03
C SER A 59 3.98 15.52 2.16
N TRP A 60 4.87 15.88 3.10
CA TRP A 60 4.99 15.11 4.33
C TRP A 60 3.63 14.86 4.95
N THR A 61 3.35 13.65 5.43
CA THR A 61 2.03 13.24 5.90
C THR A 61 1.41 14.23 6.88
N LEU A 62 2.22 14.84 7.78
CA LEU A 62 1.74 15.84 8.73
C LEU A 62 1.75 17.28 8.17
N ASN A 63 2.17 17.49 6.92
CA ASN A 63 1.97 18.73 6.19
C ASN A 63 0.65 18.70 5.43
N ARG A 64 -0.46 18.78 6.14
CA ARG A 64 -1.83 18.73 5.60
C ARG A 64 -2.03 19.62 4.38
N GLU A 65 -1.53 20.86 4.43
CA GLU A 65 -1.68 21.82 3.34
C GLU A 65 -0.91 21.39 2.08
N GLY A 66 0.28 20.83 2.24
CA GLY A 66 1.09 20.32 1.15
C GLY A 66 0.48 19.06 0.52
N VAL A 67 0.01 18.12 1.31
CA VAL A 67 -0.73 16.93 0.81
C VAL A 67 -1.96 17.37 0.01
N ASN A 68 -2.74 18.31 0.53
CA ASN A 68 -3.91 18.86 -0.17
C ASN A 68 -3.53 19.65 -1.43
N ALA A 69 -2.34 20.25 -1.49
CA ALA A 69 -1.85 20.92 -2.69
C ALA A 69 -1.50 19.88 -3.79
N VAL A 70 -0.85 18.78 -3.43
CA VAL A 70 -0.60 17.66 -4.36
C VAL A 70 -1.93 17.05 -4.83
N ALA A 71 -2.90 16.88 -3.94
CA ALA A 71 -4.24 16.39 -4.32
C ALA A 71 -4.92 17.29 -5.35
N ARG A 72 -4.90 18.62 -5.15
CA ARG A 72 -5.46 19.60 -6.14
C ARG A 72 -4.72 19.54 -7.47
N LEU A 73 -3.38 19.54 -7.44
CA LEU A 73 -2.57 19.41 -8.64
C LEU A 73 -2.89 18.12 -9.41
N THR A 74 -3.07 17.02 -8.71
CA THR A 74 -3.46 15.72 -9.28
C THR A 74 -4.86 15.82 -9.92
N ALA A 75 -5.83 16.36 -9.23
CA ALA A 75 -7.18 16.55 -9.77
C ALA A 75 -7.18 17.41 -11.05
N GLU A 76 -6.41 18.49 -11.07
CA GLU A 76 -6.22 19.35 -12.26
C GLU A 76 -5.60 18.57 -13.43
N ALA A 77 -4.60 17.73 -13.17
CA ALA A 77 -3.91 16.96 -14.20
C ALA A 77 -4.80 15.88 -14.85
N PHE A 78 -5.75 15.32 -14.10
CA PHE A 78 -6.67 14.29 -14.60
C PHE A 78 -8.00 14.86 -15.14
N ALA A 79 -8.32 16.13 -14.88
CA ALA A 79 -9.54 16.76 -15.38
C ALA A 79 -9.66 16.73 -16.93
N PRO A 80 -8.59 16.95 -17.75
CA PRO A 80 -8.65 16.83 -19.21
C PRO A 80 -8.97 15.42 -19.72
N LEU A 81 -8.78 14.39 -18.88
CA LEU A 81 -9.20 13.02 -19.17
C LEU A 81 -10.69 12.78 -18.86
N GLY A 82 -11.38 13.77 -18.31
CA GLY A 82 -12.81 13.73 -17.97
C GLY A 82 -13.09 13.15 -16.57
N PHE A 83 -12.11 13.17 -15.67
CA PHE A 83 -12.33 12.77 -14.27
C PHE A 83 -12.98 13.88 -13.45
N ALA A 84 -13.96 13.49 -12.63
CA ALA A 84 -14.50 14.31 -11.56
C ALA A 84 -13.75 14.02 -10.27
N ALA A 85 -13.43 15.07 -9.51
CA ALA A 85 -12.67 14.97 -8.26
C ALA A 85 -13.58 15.14 -7.05
N GLU A 86 -13.36 14.32 -6.04
CA GLU A 86 -13.93 14.40 -4.70
C GLU A 86 -12.80 14.39 -3.68
N PHE A 87 -12.77 15.38 -2.78
CA PHE A 87 -11.83 15.44 -1.65
C PHE A 87 -12.54 14.92 -0.42
N VAL A 88 -12.06 13.82 0.14
CA VAL A 88 -12.67 13.13 1.28
C VAL A 88 -11.79 13.35 2.51
N PRO A 89 -12.28 14.09 3.53
CA PRO A 89 -11.48 14.32 4.73
C PRO A 89 -11.05 13.01 5.39
N SER A 90 -9.77 12.92 5.80
CA SER A 90 -9.32 11.83 6.68
C SER A 90 -10.03 11.91 8.03
N THR A 91 -10.24 10.77 8.66
CA THR A 91 -10.77 10.70 10.04
C THR A 91 -9.79 11.29 11.07
N ASN A 92 -8.49 11.36 10.73
CA ASN A 92 -7.52 12.12 11.53
C ASN A 92 -7.44 13.57 11.02
N PRO A 93 -7.81 14.57 11.85
CA PRO A 93 -7.84 15.98 11.43
C PRO A 93 -6.45 16.59 11.15
N GLU A 94 -5.38 15.93 11.55
CA GLU A 94 -3.99 16.35 11.26
C GLU A 94 -3.57 15.99 9.83
N PHE A 95 -4.24 15.04 9.18
CA PHE A 95 -3.92 14.59 7.82
C PHE A 95 -4.64 15.41 6.75
N GLY A 96 -4.16 15.32 5.51
CA GLY A 96 -4.80 15.86 4.34
C GLY A 96 -6.07 15.08 3.97
N ASP A 97 -6.78 15.57 2.95
CA ASP A 97 -7.95 14.91 2.40
C ASP A 97 -7.50 13.82 1.41
N HIS A 98 -8.11 12.64 1.45
CA HIS A 98 -7.99 11.65 0.38
C HIS A 98 -8.59 12.20 -0.90
N LEU A 99 -8.03 11.83 -2.04
CA LEU A 99 -8.57 12.23 -3.34
C LEU A 99 -9.19 11.02 -4.05
N VAL A 100 -10.44 11.18 -4.47
CA VAL A 100 -11.13 10.20 -5.30
C VAL A 100 -11.43 10.84 -6.65
N LEU A 101 -10.92 10.21 -7.74
CA LEU A 101 -11.20 10.66 -9.10
C LEU A 101 -12.05 9.59 -9.79
N THR A 102 -13.17 9.99 -10.35
CA THR A 102 -14.12 9.07 -10.98
C THR A 102 -14.44 9.47 -12.41
N ARG A 103 -14.59 8.48 -13.29
CA ARG A 103 -14.97 8.65 -14.70
C ARG A 103 -15.64 7.40 -15.24
N GLY A 104 -16.61 7.57 -16.11
CA GLY A 104 -17.28 6.50 -16.83
C GLY A 104 -18.64 6.12 -16.28
N PRO A 105 -19.32 5.11 -16.87
CA PRO A 105 -20.68 4.74 -16.49
C PRO A 105 -20.68 3.97 -15.17
N ALA A 106 -21.56 4.33 -14.24
CA ALA A 106 -21.68 3.66 -12.93
C ALA A 106 -21.98 2.15 -13.02
N GLY A 107 -22.61 1.69 -14.10
CA GLY A 107 -22.93 0.27 -14.34
C GLY A 107 -21.87 -0.50 -15.14
N GLY A 108 -20.80 0.15 -15.59
CA GLY A 108 -19.71 -0.49 -16.33
C GLY A 108 -18.81 -1.35 -15.45
N PRO A 109 -17.92 -2.17 -16.07
CA PRO A 109 -16.86 -2.85 -15.34
C PRO A 109 -15.98 -1.80 -14.65
N ALA A 110 -15.74 -1.93 -13.34
CA ALA A 110 -14.98 -0.96 -12.59
C ALA A 110 -13.54 -1.42 -12.33
N LEU A 111 -12.60 -0.51 -12.49
CA LEU A 111 -11.19 -0.70 -12.13
C LEU A 111 -10.76 0.37 -11.14
N ALA A 112 -10.24 -0.07 -9.99
CA ALA A 112 -9.66 0.79 -8.98
C ALA A 112 -8.16 0.93 -9.23
N LEU A 113 -7.67 2.17 -9.40
CA LEU A 113 -6.25 2.50 -9.46
C LEU A 113 -5.90 3.21 -8.16
N VAL A 114 -4.83 2.78 -7.50
CA VAL A 114 -4.50 3.23 -6.14
C VAL A 114 -3.08 3.76 -6.08
N SER A 115 -2.90 4.89 -5.42
CA SER A 115 -1.61 5.53 -5.12
C SER A 115 -1.75 6.38 -3.87
N HIS A 116 -0.67 7.04 -3.42
CA HIS A 116 -0.78 7.99 -2.32
C HIS A 116 -0.20 9.37 -2.68
N LEU A 117 -0.51 10.36 -1.84
CA LEU A 117 -0.19 11.77 -2.05
C LEU A 117 0.94 12.25 -1.14
N ASP A 118 1.09 11.57 0.00
CA ASP A 118 2.03 11.94 1.05
C ASP A 118 3.42 11.36 0.83
N THR A 119 4.35 11.78 1.66
CA THR A 119 5.73 11.28 1.74
C THR A 119 6.19 11.31 3.19
N VAL A 120 7.29 10.60 3.50
CA VAL A 120 7.90 10.57 4.84
C VAL A 120 8.76 11.79 5.18
N PHE A 121 9.01 12.73 4.24
CA PHE A 121 10.05 13.77 4.38
C PHE A 121 9.51 15.09 4.95
N PRO A 122 9.83 15.43 6.24
CA PRO A 122 9.51 16.76 6.78
C PRO A 122 10.18 17.88 5.97
N PRO A 123 9.58 19.09 5.89
CA PRO A 123 10.15 20.22 5.16
C PRO A 123 11.58 20.57 5.61
N GLU A 124 11.85 20.45 6.90
CA GLU A 124 13.17 20.73 7.48
C GLU A 124 14.24 19.74 7.03
N GLU A 125 13.84 18.48 6.77
CA GLU A 125 14.72 17.43 6.27
C GLU A 125 15.05 17.64 4.79
N GLU A 126 14.05 17.93 3.96
CA GLU A 126 14.26 18.29 2.56
C GLU A 126 15.21 19.47 2.42
N LEU A 127 15.00 20.52 3.24
CA LEU A 127 15.86 21.72 3.23
C LEU A 127 17.29 21.39 3.69
N ARG A 128 17.43 20.67 4.81
CA ARG A 128 18.73 20.30 5.38
C ARG A 128 19.59 19.49 4.43
N ASN A 129 18.96 18.52 3.74
CA ASN A 129 19.64 17.58 2.84
C ASN A 129 19.66 18.07 1.39
N ASN A 130 19.13 19.28 1.11
CA ASN A 130 18.92 19.79 -0.26
C ASN A 130 18.20 18.74 -1.15
N PHE A 131 17.27 18.00 -0.55
CA PHE A 131 16.55 16.93 -1.21
C PHE A 131 15.34 17.50 -1.96
N ARG A 132 15.47 17.59 -3.27
CA ARG A 132 14.55 18.25 -4.19
C ARG A 132 14.64 17.62 -5.56
N TRP A 133 13.80 18.03 -6.49
CA TRP A 133 13.88 17.63 -7.89
C TRP A 133 15.29 17.85 -8.45
N GLN A 134 15.94 16.76 -8.84
CA GLN A 134 17.32 16.80 -9.34
C GLN A 134 17.53 15.66 -10.36
N PRO A 135 17.45 15.96 -11.68
CA PRO A 135 17.70 14.97 -12.73
C PRO A 135 19.22 14.77 -12.91
N GLU A 136 19.66 13.51 -12.94
CA GLU A 136 21.04 13.09 -13.17
C GLU A 136 21.07 11.85 -14.07
N GLY A 137 21.35 12.01 -15.36
CA GLY A 137 21.33 10.91 -16.33
C GLY A 137 19.94 10.28 -16.43
N ASP A 138 19.85 8.98 -16.17
CA ASP A 138 18.56 8.24 -16.16
C ASP A 138 17.79 8.36 -14.83
N ARG A 139 18.35 9.04 -13.83
CA ARG A 139 17.75 9.15 -12.50
C ARG A 139 17.17 10.53 -12.26
N ILE A 140 16.03 10.56 -11.59
CA ILE A 140 15.47 11.78 -11.04
C ILE A 140 15.36 11.58 -9.53
N PHE A 141 16.15 12.33 -8.79
CA PHE A 141 16.11 12.39 -7.34
C PHE A 141 15.03 13.38 -6.87
N GLY A 142 14.42 13.10 -5.74
CA GLY A 142 13.45 14.00 -5.13
C GLY A 142 12.37 13.28 -4.31
N PRO A 143 11.73 13.97 -3.34
CA PRO A 143 10.77 13.37 -2.44
C PRO A 143 9.53 12.84 -3.17
N GLY A 144 9.28 11.53 -3.03
CA GLY A 144 8.15 10.85 -3.65
C GLY A 144 8.37 10.51 -5.14
N THR A 145 9.58 10.64 -5.69
CA THR A 145 9.83 10.29 -7.09
C THR A 145 9.62 8.80 -7.35
N HIS A 146 9.92 7.96 -6.37
CA HIS A 146 9.74 6.52 -6.40
C HIS A 146 8.59 6.08 -5.47
N ASP A 147 8.48 6.67 -4.29
CA ASP A 147 7.47 6.40 -3.28
C ASP A 147 6.62 7.66 -2.97
N ILE A 148 5.44 7.97 -3.65
CA ILE A 148 5.00 7.30 -4.91
C ILE A 148 4.31 8.31 -5.86
N LYS A 149 4.79 9.58 -5.90
CA LYS A 149 4.31 10.57 -6.91
C LYS A 149 4.55 10.05 -8.33
N GLY A 150 5.67 9.30 -8.53
CA GLY A 150 5.96 8.63 -9.80
C GLY A 150 4.90 7.64 -10.22
N GLY A 151 4.27 6.90 -9.29
CA GLY A 151 3.16 6.00 -9.57
C GLY A 151 1.89 6.73 -9.98
N THR A 152 1.58 7.86 -9.35
CA THR A 152 0.47 8.73 -9.76
C THR A 152 0.67 9.23 -11.20
N VAL A 153 1.89 9.61 -11.58
CA VAL A 153 2.24 10.01 -12.94
C VAL A 153 2.18 8.83 -13.91
N MET A 154 2.55 7.63 -13.45
CA MET A 154 2.37 6.39 -14.23
C MET A 154 0.90 6.14 -14.56
N MET A 155 -0.03 6.33 -13.61
CA MET A 155 -1.47 6.25 -13.89
C MET A 155 -1.89 7.25 -14.97
N TRP A 156 -1.36 8.47 -14.90
CA TRP A 156 -1.64 9.51 -15.90
C TRP A 156 -1.22 9.07 -17.31
N LEU A 157 0.01 8.56 -17.49
CA LEU A 157 0.52 8.02 -18.75
C LEU A 157 -0.35 6.89 -19.29
N VAL A 158 -0.69 5.93 -18.44
CA VAL A 158 -1.51 4.76 -18.78
C VAL A 158 -2.90 5.18 -19.28
N LEU A 159 -3.57 6.09 -18.58
CA LEU A 159 -4.92 6.53 -18.94
C LEU A 159 -4.92 7.38 -20.21
N HIS A 160 -3.88 8.18 -20.45
CA HIS A 160 -3.69 8.88 -21.72
C HIS A 160 -3.54 7.91 -22.89
N ALA A 161 -2.73 6.86 -22.71
CA ALA A 161 -2.54 5.82 -23.71
C ALA A 161 -3.85 5.05 -23.99
N LEU A 162 -4.58 4.67 -22.95
CA LEU A 162 -5.87 3.98 -23.11
C LEU A 162 -6.92 4.84 -23.81
N ARG A 163 -6.97 6.14 -23.50
CA ARG A 163 -7.87 7.08 -24.21
C ARG A 163 -7.56 7.18 -25.68
N GLU A 164 -6.28 7.20 -26.06
CA GLU A 164 -5.82 7.33 -27.43
C GLU A 164 -6.03 6.04 -28.26
N PHE A 165 -5.61 4.89 -27.69
CA PHE A 165 -5.55 3.64 -28.46
C PHE A 165 -6.75 2.71 -28.25
N ALA A 166 -7.52 2.90 -27.21
CA ALA A 166 -8.69 2.08 -26.88
C ALA A 166 -9.87 2.95 -26.38
N PRO A 167 -10.30 3.99 -27.16
CA PRO A 167 -11.28 4.97 -26.68
C PRO A 167 -12.63 4.36 -26.32
N ALA A 168 -13.04 3.29 -26.99
CA ALA A 168 -14.29 2.59 -26.68
C ALA A 168 -14.24 1.91 -25.30
N GLN A 169 -13.15 1.18 -25.02
CA GLN A 169 -12.93 0.54 -23.71
C GLN A 169 -12.71 1.59 -22.62
N PHE A 170 -11.94 2.63 -22.91
CA PHE A 170 -11.72 3.74 -21.98
C PHE A 170 -13.06 4.42 -21.60
N ALA A 171 -14.00 4.55 -22.56
CA ALA A 171 -15.33 5.11 -22.29
C ALA A 171 -16.26 4.14 -21.54
N ALA A 172 -16.12 2.83 -21.71
CA ALA A 172 -16.97 1.80 -21.14
C ALA A 172 -16.63 1.46 -19.68
N VAL A 173 -15.38 1.66 -19.25
CA VAL A 173 -14.90 1.36 -17.90
C VAL A 173 -15.33 2.46 -16.92
N ASN A 174 -15.78 2.04 -15.75
CA ASN A 174 -15.95 2.90 -14.58
C ASN A 174 -14.59 2.99 -13.86
N TRP A 175 -13.85 4.04 -14.17
CA TRP A 175 -12.55 4.32 -13.56
C TRP A 175 -12.73 4.94 -12.18
N GLN A 176 -12.05 4.38 -11.20
CA GLN A 176 -12.03 4.83 -9.83
C GLN A 176 -10.57 4.95 -9.39
N LEU A 177 -10.06 6.16 -9.27
CA LEU A 177 -8.71 6.42 -8.77
C LEU A 177 -8.82 6.83 -7.31
N TYR A 178 -8.10 6.16 -6.46
CA TYR A 178 -8.04 6.40 -5.02
C TYR A 178 -6.62 6.81 -4.63
N LEU A 179 -6.47 8.01 -4.11
CA LEU A 179 -5.18 8.55 -3.69
C LEU A 179 -5.22 8.83 -2.18
N ASN A 180 -4.42 8.09 -1.45
CA ASN A 180 -4.34 8.16 -0.01
C ASN A 180 -3.56 9.41 0.43
N SER A 181 -4.02 10.10 1.46
CA SER A 181 -3.36 11.29 2.00
C SER A 181 -2.39 11.00 3.15
N SER A 182 -2.32 9.75 3.61
CA SER A 182 -1.56 9.39 4.82
C SER A 182 -1.13 7.91 4.84
N GLU A 183 -0.70 7.38 3.69
CA GLU A 183 -0.23 5.98 3.56
C GLU A 183 0.93 5.69 4.51
N GLU A 184 1.89 6.60 4.61
CA GLU A 184 3.12 6.50 5.35
C GLU A 184 2.94 6.36 6.89
N LEU A 185 1.77 6.80 7.40
CA LEU A 185 1.43 6.70 8.81
C LEU A 185 0.28 5.72 9.12
N LEU A 186 -0.15 4.91 8.13
CA LEU A 186 -1.32 4.03 8.17
C LEU A 186 -2.66 4.78 8.10
N SER A 187 -3.48 4.39 7.14
CA SER A 187 -4.79 4.98 6.86
C SER A 187 -5.88 3.91 6.78
N PRO A 188 -6.34 3.35 7.90
CA PRO A 188 -7.44 2.39 7.87
C PRO A 188 -8.73 3.01 7.32
N ASP A 189 -8.97 4.30 7.54
CA ASP A 189 -10.09 5.07 6.99
C ASP A 189 -10.06 5.13 5.46
N PHE A 190 -8.89 5.26 4.84
CA PHE A 190 -8.75 5.16 3.39
C PHE A 190 -9.17 3.78 2.88
N GLY A 191 -8.69 2.71 3.53
CA GLY A 191 -9.08 1.35 3.20
C GLY A 191 -10.59 1.13 3.32
N GLU A 192 -11.22 1.61 4.39
CA GLU A 192 -12.66 1.56 4.60
C GLU A 192 -13.43 2.35 3.53
N MET A 193 -12.97 3.56 3.21
CA MET A 193 -13.53 4.40 2.16
C MET A 193 -13.49 3.70 0.80
N CYS A 194 -12.37 3.12 0.40
CA CYS A 194 -12.24 2.38 -0.85
C CYS A 194 -13.21 1.20 -0.91
N ARG A 195 -13.20 0.36 0.13
CA ARG A 195 -14.07 -0.83 0.22
C ARG A 195 -15.56 -0.49 0.16
N ALA A 196 -15.98 0.60 0.80
CA ALA A 196 -17.37 1.07 0.78
C ALA A 196 -17.82 1.51 -0.62
N ARG A 197 -16.88 1.90 -1.49
CA ARG A 197 -17.14 2.38 -2.85
C ARG A 197 -17.02 1.30 -3.91
N PHE A 198 -16.46 0.13 -3.58
CA PHE A 198 -16.37 -0.98 -4.51
C PHE A 198 -17.77 -1.52 -4.84
N GLY A 199 -18.16 -1.39 -6.11
CA GLY A 199 -19.42 -1.93 -6.61
C GLY A 199 -19.30 -3.41 -7.01
N ARG A 200 -20.45 -4.05 -7.28
CA ARG A 200 -20.48 -5.46 -7.72
C ARG A 200 -19.73 -5.75 -9.03
N ASN A 201 -19.52 -4.72 -9.84
CA ASN A 201 -18.82 -4.79 -11.11
C ASN A 201 -17.33 -4.44 -10.99
N ALA A 202 -16.80 -4.28 -9.78
CA ALA A 202 -15.40 -4.02 -9.55
C ALA A 202 -14.58 -5.29 -9.88
N LEU A 203 -13.60 -5.13 -10.79
CA LEU A 203 -12.81 -6.24 -11.33
C LEU A 203 -11.51 -6.43 -10.54
N ALA A 204 -10.82 -5.34 -10.23
CA ALA A 204 -9.50 -5.36 -9.60
C ALA A 204 -9.15 -4.03 -8.95
N ALA A 205 -8.24 -4.09 -7.97
CA ALA A 205 -7.49 -2.98 -7.44
C ALA A 205 -6.03 -3.06 -7.93
N LEU A 206 -5.56 -2.00 -8.55
CA LEU A 206 -4.25 -1.87 -9.18
C LEU A 206 -3.47 -0.81 -8.43
N VAL A 207 -2.45 -1.23 -7.65
CA VAL A 207 -1.69 -0.35 -6.77
C VAL A 207 -0.41 0.09 -7.47
N PHE A 208 -0.21 1.40 -7.56
CA PHE A 208 0.88 1.99 -8.33
C PHE A 208 2.09 2.34 -7.45
N GLU A 209 2.38 1.46 -6.47
CA GLU A 209 3.63 1.51 -5.72
C GLU A 209 4.84 1.20 -6.61
N ALA A 210 6.00 1.50 -6.08
CA ALA A 210 7.28 1.29 -6.72
C ALA A 210 7.47 -0.12 -7.30
N GLU A 211 8.09 -0.22 -8.47
CA GLU A 211 8.40 -1.48 -9.14
C GLU A 211 9.57 -2.21 -8.45
N GLY A 212 9.47 -3.53 -8.35
CA GLY A 212 10.60 -4.37 -7.91
C GLY A 212 11.63 -4.58 -9.02
N LYS A 213 12.90 -4.67 -8.64
CA LYS A 213 14.01 -4.88 -9.58
C LYS A 213 14.19 -6.35 -9.94
N LEU A 214 14.33 -6.63 -11.24
CA LEU A 214 14.69 -7.93 -11.79
C LEU A 214 15.61 -7.71 -13.00
N ALA A 215 16.76 -8.38 -13.03
CA ALA A 215 17.65 -8.31 -14.17
C ALA A 215 16.95 -8.84 -15.45
N GLY A 216 16.80 -7.97 -16.45
CA GLY A 216 16.13 -8.30 -17.72
C GLY A 216 14.60 -8.46 -17.64
N GLY A 217 13.98 -8.03 -16.54
CA GLY A 217 12.53 -8.13 -16.35
C GLY A 217 11.99 -7.20 -15.28
N ARG A 218 10.81 -7.52 -14.77
CA ARG A 218 10.10 -6.73 -13.76
C ARG A 218 9.50 -7.59 -12.69
N ARG A 219 9.38 -7.05 -11.48
CA ARG A 219 8.68 -7.70 -10.36
C ARG A 219 7.43 -6.94 -9.98
N LEU A 220 6.33 -7.67 -9.87
CA LEU A 220 5.07 -7.17 -9.35
C LEU A 220 4.79 -7.78 -8.00
N VAL A 221 4.26 -6.99 -7.08
CA VAL A 221 4.03 -7.44 -5.71
C VAL A 221 2.74 -8.24 -5.62
N ARG A 222 2.83 -9.47 -5.12
CA ARG A 222 1.70 -10.40 -4.97
C ARG A 222 1.29 -10.68 -3.54
N CYS A 223 2.10 -10.25 -2.58
CA CYS A 223 1.81 -10.37 -1.14
C CYS A 223 2.68 -9.43 -0.33
N ARG A 224 2.18 -9.00 0.82
CA ARG A 224 2.89 -8.11 1.74
C ARG A 224 2.72 -8.57 3.19
N LYS A 225 3.74 -8.33 4.03
CA LYS A 225 3.59 -8.57 5.47
C LYS A 225 2.52 -7.67 6.04
N GLY A 226 1.80 -8.16 7.06
CA GLY A 226 1.08 -7.29 7.98
C GLY A 226 2.05 -6.73 9.02
N ARG A 227 1.67 -5.63 9.66
CA ARG A 227 2.40 -4.98 10.74
C ARG A 227 1.47 -4.75 11.93
N ALA A 228 1.94 -5.08 13.14
CA ALA A 228 1.36 -4.59 14.38
C ALA A 228 2.42 -3.80 15.14
N THR A 229 2.13 -2.57 15.52
CA THR A 229 2.94 -1.85 16.50
C THR A 229 2.42 -2.18 17.90
N TRP A 230 3.34 -2.31 18.83
CA TRP A 230 3.02 -2.74 20.17
C TRP A 230 3.77 -1.93 21.22
N ARG A 231 3.20 -1.91 22.44
CA ARG A 231 3.82 -1.35 23.62
C ARG A 231 3.80 -2.38 24.74
N ILE A 232 4.90 -2.45 25.49
CA ILE A 232 5.00 -3.17 26.73
C ILE A 232 5.34 -2.16 27.83
N THR A 233 4.46 -2.07 28.83
CA THR A 233 4.67 -1.30 30.04
C THR A 233 4.94 -2.23 31.20
N THR A 234 6.02 -2.00 31.91
CA THR A 234 6.33 -2.71 33.15
C THR A 234 6.23 -1.75 34.32
N THR A 235 5.49 -2.13 35.34
CA THR A 235 5.35 -1.38 36.61
C THR A 235 5.91 -2.18 37.74
N GLY A 236 6.54 -1.49 38.67
CA GLY A 236 7.13 -2.08 39.86
C GLY A 236 6.98 -1.13 41.05
N ARG A 237 7.90 -1.20 42.00
CA ARG A 237 7.89 -0.35 43.19
C ARG A 237 9.23 0.36 43.38
N GLY A 238 9.17 1.69 43.45
CA GLY A 238 10.33 2.52 43.71
C GLY A 238 10.84 2.36 45.17
N ALA A 239 12.15 2.46 45.31
CA ALA A 239 12.82 2.50 46.62
C ALA A 239 14.14 3.26 46.54
N HIS A 240 14.71 3.69 47.69
CA HIS A 240 16.04 4.28 47.71
C HIS A 240 17.08 3.21 47.42
N ALA A 241 17.84 3.35 46.33
CA ALA A 241 18.73 2.32 45.83
C ALA A 241 19.85 1.92 46.82
N GLY A 242 20.36 2.86 47.62
CA GLY A 242 21.41 2.58 48.60
C GLY A 242 20.91 2.09 49.97
N VAL A 243 19.72 2.55 50.41
CA VAL A 243 19.26 2.30 51.81
C VAL A 243 18.16 1.25 51.86
N LYS A 244 17.29 1.19 50.87
CA LYS A 244 16.10 0.33 50.92
C LYS A 244 15.92 -0.44 49.58
N HIS A 245 17.01 -0.76 48.90
CA HIS A 245 16.99 -1.45 47.58
C HIS A 245 16.08 -2.68 47.59
N GLY A 246 16.18 -3.53 48.62
CA GLY A 246 15.40 -4.76 48.74
C GLY A 246 13.88 -4.57 48.89
N ARG A 247 13.39 -3.34 49.16
CA ARG A 247 11.96 -3.04 49.16
C ARG A 247 11.46 -2.62 47.76
N GLY A 248 12.35 -2.39 46.81
CA GLY A 248 12.02 -2.07 45.44
C GLY A 248 11.67 -3.32 44.62
N ALA A 249 10.86 -3.15 43.58
CA ALA A 249 10.67 -4.07 42.50
C ALA A 249 11.04 -3.33 41.22
N ASN A 250 12.14 -3.72 40.56
CA ASN A 250 12.76 -2.93 39.51
C ASN A 250 12.10 -3.17 38.16
N ALA A 251 11.35 -2.19 37.67
CA ALA A 251 10.63 -2.26 36.40
C ALA A 251 11.56 -2.35 35.18
N ILE A 252 12.74 -1.74 35.19
CA ILE A 252 13.70 -1.86 34.08
C ILE A 252 14.22 -3.30 33.96
N VAL A 253 14.52 -3.95 35.09
CA VAL A 253 14.95 -5.34 35.09
C VAL A 253 13.84 -6.26 34.58
N GLN A 254 12.58 -5.98 34.98
CA GLN A 254 11.43 -6.72 34.47
C GLN A 254 11.27 -6.51 32.96
N LEU A 255 11.39 -5.27 32.47
CA LEU A 255 11.30 -4.98 31.06
C LEU A 255 12.36 -5.75 30.26
N GLY A 256 13.62 -5.75 30.69
CA GLY A 256 14.69 -6.51 30.03
C GLY A 256 14.36 -7.99 29.90
N ARG A 257 13.86 -8.64 30.95
CA ARG A 257 13.44 -10.06 30.92
C ARG A 257 12.23 -10.27 29.98
N THR A 258 11.33 -9.31 29.92
CA THR A 258 10.17 -9.39 29.03
C THR A 258 10.60 -9.21 27.56
N LEU A 259 11.55 -8.32 27.27
CA LEU A 259 12.09 -8.12 25.92
C LEU A 259 12.85 -9.33 25.38
N ASP A 260 13.58 -10.07 26.24
CA ASP A 260 14.18 -11.34 25.86
C ASP A 260 13.10 -12.35 25.39
N ARG A 261 11.96 -12.39 26.05
CA ARG A 261 10.82 -13.22 25.63
C ARG A 261 10.21 -12.74 24.32
N VAL A 262 10.06 -11.42 24.12
CA VAL A 262 9.59 -10.85 22.85
C VAL A 262 10.53 -11.22 21.71
N ALA A 263 11.84 -11.06 21.90
CA ALA A 263 12.83 -11.42 20.90
C ALA A 263 12.76 -12.91 20.50
N ALA A 264 12.51 -13.77 21.49
CA ALA A 264 12.35 -15.23 21.29
C ALA A 264 11.07 -15.61 20.53
N LEU A 265 10.10 -14.71 20.34
CA LEU A 265 8.93 -14.93 19.48
C LEU A 265 9.27 -14.83 18.00
N THR A 266 10.42 -14.27 17.62
CA THR A 266 10.85 -14.18 16.23
C THR A 266 11.12 -15.58 15.68
N ASP A 267 10.52 -15.89 14.52
CA ASP A 267 10.72 -17.14 13.79
C ASP A 267 10.94 -16.84 12.30
N TYR A 268 12.19 -16.81 11.89
CA TYR A 268 12.57 -16.53 10.51
C TYR A 268 12.10 -17.62 9.53
N THR A 269 11.89 -18.85 9.99
CA THR A 269 11.39 -19.93 9.12
C THR A 269 9.93 -19.77 8.76
N ARG A 270 9.17 -19.03 9.60
CA ARG A 270 7.78 -18.67 9.40
C ARG A 270 7.59 -17.21 8.99
N GLU A 271 8.68 -16.52 8.67
CA GLU A 271 8.66 -15.09 8.30
C GLU A 271 7.99 -14.18 9.35
N LEU A 272 8.01 -14.60 10.63
CA LEU A 272 7.52 -13.82 11.77
C LEU A 272 8.69 -13.08 12.42
N THR A 273 8.59 -11.77 12.55
CA THR A 273 9.62 -10.94 13.16
C THR A 273 9.03 -10.04 14.23
N PHE A 274 9.76 -9.89 15.34
CA PHE A 274 9.50 -8.92 16.39
C PHE A 274 10.73 -8.02 16.53
N ASN A 275 10.50 -6.71 16.47
CA ASN A 275 11.54 -5.71 16.58
C ASN A 275 11.22 -4.73 17.72
N PRO A 276 11.84 -4.84 18.93
CA PRO A 276 11.84 -3.77 19.91
C PRO A 276 12.63 -2.57 19.35
N GLY A 277 11.95 -1.44 19.14
CA GLY A 277 12.53 -0.25 18.52
C GLY A 277 12.89 0.87 19.48
N VAL A 278 12.13 0.98 20.57
CA VAL A 278 12.27 2.08 21.55
C VAL A 278 12.17 1.55 22.97
N ILE A 279 13.04 2.03 23.86
CA ILE A 279 12.99 1.74 25.30
C ILE A 279 13.09 3.05 26.06
N ARG A 280 12.24 3.20 27.10
CA ARG A 280 12.28 4.32 28.07
C ARG A 280 12.06 3.78 29.46
N GLY A 281 12.71 4.36 30.48
CA GLY A 281 12.48 3.95 31.86
C GLY A 281 13.43 4.59 32.87
N GLY A 282 12.99 4.62 34.11
CA GLY A 282 13.74 5.20 35.22
C GLY A 282 13.72 6.72 35.23
N GLY A 283 14.28 7.33 36.27
CA GLY A 283 14.31 8.78 36.46
C GLY A 283 15.47 9.26 37.33
N GLY A 284 16.29 8.37 37.86
CA GLY A 284 17.44 8.73 38.69
C GLY A 284 18.20 7.51 39.17
N LEU A 285 19.53 7.63 39.24
CA LEU A 285 20.44 6.52 39.56
C LEU A 285 20.30 6.01 41.03
N ASN A 286 19.86 6.86 41.93
CA ASN A 286 19.69 6.55 43.34
C ASN A 286 18.30 6.02 43.73
N ARG A 287 17.46 5.70 42.73
CA ARG A 287 16.10 5.18 42.91
C ARG A 287 15.91 3.90 42.11
N VAL A 288 15.29 2.88 42.72
CA VAL A 288 14.80 1.70 42.02
C VAL A 288 13.68 2.15 41.05
N PRO A 289 13.77 1.90 39.74
CA PRO A 289 12.74 2.29 38.77
C PRO A 289 11.40 1.61 39.06
N HIS A 290 10.32 2.40 39.05
CA HIS A 290 8.97 1.88 39.23
C HIS A 290 8.19 1.72 37.92
N GLU A 291 8.71 2.23 36.80
CA GLU A 291 8.11 2.12 35.51
C GLU A 291 9.19 2.03 34.39
N ALA A 292 8.93 1.23 33.39
CA ALA A 292 9.68 1.23 32.17
C ALA A 292 8.76 0.77 31.01
N VAL A 293 9.02 1.28 29.79
CA VAL A 293 8.22 1.07 28.58
C VAL A 293 9.12 0.68 27.43
N ALA A 294 8.67 -0.26 26.62
CA ALA A 294 9.23 -0.53 25.31
C ALA A 294 8.13 -0.49 24.25
N GLU A 295 8.50 -0.02 23.05
CA GLU A 295 7.65 -0.02 21.87
C GLU A 295 8.40 -0.70 20.72
N GLY A 296 7.63 -1.35 19.84
CA GLY A 296 8.19 -2.06 18.71
C GLY A 296 7.14 -2.45 17.69
N GLU A 297 7.56 -3.25 16.73
CA GLU A 297 6.67 -3.79 15.73
C GLU A 297 6.80 -5.32 15.58
N MET A 298 5.75 -5.92 15.04
CA MET A 298 5.69 -7.32 14.64
C MET A 298 5.24 -7.39 13.18
N ARG A 299 5.86 -8.26 12.38
CA ARG A 299 5.48 -8.48 10.97
C ARG A 299 5.39 -9.96 10.62
N ALA A 300 4.41 -10.33 9.77
CA ALA A 300 4.30 -11.67 9.16
C ALA A 300 3.50 -11.60 7.85
N PHE A 301 3.73 -12.57 6.92
CA PHE A 301 2.95 -12.72 5.69
C PHE A 301 1.65 -13.51 5.90
N ASP A 302 1.73 -14.56 6.69
CA ASP A 302 0.59 -15.47 6.91
C ASP A 302 -0.34 -14.93 7.99
N PRO A 303 -1.67 -14.80 7.74
CA PRO A 303 -2.63 -14.28 8.70
C PRO A 303 -2.73 -15.10 9.99
N ALA A 304 -2.56 -16.43 9.92
CA ALA A 304 -2.64 -17.28 11.12
C ALA A 304 -1.37 -17.14 11.98
N ILE A 305 -0.19 -17.05 11.33
CA ILE A 305 1.08 -16.77 12.01
C ILE A 305 1.05 -15.39 12.64
N TYR A 306 0.54 -14.39 11.92
CA TYR A 306 0.35 -13.03 12.43
C TYR A 306 -0.55 -13.00 13.68
N ALA A 307 -1.71 -13.66 13.60
CA ALA A 307 -2.64 -13.72 14.72
C ALA A 307 -2.04 -14.45 15.93
N ALA A 308 -1.33 -15.57 15.71
CA ALA A 308 -0.63 -16.31 16.76
C ALA A 308 0.49 -15.49 17.42
N GLY A 309 1.30 -14.76 16.62
CA GLY A 309 2.33 -13.87 17.12
C GLY A 309 1.77 -12.75 17.99
N LYS A 310 0.68 -12.12 17.54
CA LYS A 310 -0.05 -11.09 18.30
C LYS A 310 -0.59 -11.65 19.63
N ALA A 311 -1.19 -12.82 19.61
CA ALA A 311 -1.69 -13.50 20.82
C ALA A 311 -0.55 -13.85 21.79
N ALA A 312 0.59 -14.32 21.29
CA ALA A 312 1.77 -14.63 22.12
C ALA A 312 2.32 -13.37 22.81
N LEU A 313 2.42 -12.25 22.08
CA LEU A 313 2.84 -10.96 22.65
C LEU A 313 1.88 -10.51 23.75
N LEU A 314 0.58 -10.48 23.50
CA LEU A 314 -0.43 -10.06 24.47
C LEU A 314 -0.46 -10.99 25.71
N GLY A 315 -0.15 -12.27 25.52
CA GLY A 315 -0.02 -13.27 26.57
C GLY A 315 1.15 -13.03 27.55
N LEU A 316 2.06 -12.09 27.25
CA LEU A 316 3.12 -11.68 28.18
C LEU A 316 2.58 -10.79 29.31
N SER A 317 1.35 -10.30 29.22
CA SER A 317 0.71 -9.50 30.25
C SER A 317 0.45 -10.33 31.53
N GLY A 318 0.61 -9.71 32.68
CA GLY A 318 0.33 -10.31 33.97
C GLY A 318 1.38 -9.98 35.04
N ALA A 319 1.50 -10.84 36.03
CA ALA A 319 2.51 -10.71 37.07
C ALA A 319 3.91 -10.93 36.48
N GLY A 320 4.83 -10.02 36.82
CA GLY A 320 6.23 -10.16 36.44
C GLY A 320 6.96 -11.17 37.34
N ASP A 321 8.14 -11.58 36.93
CA ASP A 321 9.03 -12.47 37.66
C ASP A 321 10.10 -11.72 38.48
N VAL A 322 10.09 -10.38 38.43
CA VAL A 322 10.87 -9.51 39.29
C VAL A 322 10.00 -9.03 40.46
N ALA A 323 10.41 -9.31 41.69
CA ALA A 323 9.69 -8.93 42.88
C ALA A 323 10.66 -8.35 43.95
N SER A 324 10.10 -7.61 44.88
CA SER A 324 10.82 -7.15 46.06
C SER A 324 11.28 -8.35 46.90
N PRO A 325 12.57 -8.50 47.19
CA PRO A 325 13.05 -9.61 48.01
C PRO A 325 12.63 -9.52 49.51
N VAL A 326 12.13 -8.37 49.96
CA VAL A 326 11.71 -8.18 51.35
C VAL A 326 10.28 -8.66 51.62
N ASP A 327 9.36 -8.43 50.68
CA ASP A 327 7.94 -8.68 50.90
C ASP A 327 7.21 -9.30 49.72
N GLY A 328 7.97 -9.69 48.70
CA GLY A 328 7.43 -10.37 47.51
C GLY A 328 6.57 -9.48 46.59
N TYR A 329 6.55 -8.16 46.77
CA TYR A 329 5.78 -7.27 45.89
C TYR A 329 6.25 -7.42 44.43
N PRO A 330 5.42 -7.92 43.48
CA PRO A 330 5.84 -8.21 42.13
C PRO A 330 5.85 -6.98 41.23
N CYS A 331 6.63 -6.99 40.15
CA CYS A 331 6.35 -6.18 38.99
C CYS A 331 5.10 -6.69 38.28
N ALA A 332 4.48 -5.82 37.48
CA ALA A 332 3.45 -6.20 36.52
C ALA A 332 3.91 -5.87 35.10
N VAL A 333 3.42 -6.63 34.13
CA VAL A 333 3.65 -6.44 32.71
C VAL A 333 2.31 -6.21 32.03
N GLN A 334 2.22 -5.19 31.18
CA GLN A 334 1.09 -4.93 30.30
C GLN A 334 1.60 -4.86 28.86
N ALA A 335 1.09 -5.71 27.99
CA ALA A 335 1.33 -5.68 26.55
C ALA A 335 0.06 -5.25 25.84
N GLU A 336 0.19 -4.35 24.88
CA GLU A 336 -0.92 -3.84 24.09
C GLU A 336 -0.53 -3.64 22.63
N ILE A 337 -1.49 -3.73 21.72
CA ILE A 337 -1.34 -3.37 20.31
C ILE A 337 -1.77 -1.92 20.16
N LEU A 338 -0.90 -1.10 19.55
CA LEU A 338 -1.16 0.33 19.33
C LEU A 338 -1.84 0.58 17.97
N SER A 339 -1.38 -0.12 16.94
CA SER A 339 -1.95 -0.05 15.59
C SER A 339 -1.68 -1.34 14.83
N GLU A 340 -2.48 -1.63 13.82
CA GLU A 340 -2.23 -2.80 12.97
C GLU A 340 -2.71 -2.59 11.53
N SER A 341 -1.97 -3.21 10.59
CA SER A 341 -2.38 -3.48 9.23
C SER A 341 -2.28 -4.97 8.97
N ARG A 342 -3.35 -5.56 8.42
CA ARG A 342 -3.43 -7.02 8.22
C ARG A 342 -2.45 -7.49 7.15
N PRO A 343 -1.94 -8.74 7.23
CA PRO A 343 -1.19 -9.34 6.13
C PRO A 343 -2.02 -9.41 4.85
N TRP A 344 -1.35 -9.18 3.74
CA TRP A 344 -1.83 -9.53 2.41
C TRP A 344 -1.12 -10.81 1.96
N PRO A 345 -1.71 -11.99 2.16
CA PRO A 345 -1.10 -13.26 1.79
C PRO A 345 -1.20 -13.52 0.29
N VAL A 346 -0.42 -14.47 -0.19
CA VAL A 346 -0.61 -15.05 -1.53
C VAL A 346 -2.03 -15.58 -1.65
N ASN A 347 -2.72 -15.20 -2.73
CA ASN A 347 -4.10 -15.58 -2.97
C ASN A 347 -4.43 -15.71 -4.47
N ALA A 348 -5.46 -16.50 -4.77
CA ALA A 348 -5.87 -16.79 -6.14
C ALA A 348 -6.32 -15.54 -6.95
N GLY A 349 -6.85 -14.51 -6.29
CA GLY A 349 -7.23 -13.26 -6.95
C GLY A 349 -6.03 -12.53 -7.52
N THR A 350 -5.02 -12.32 -6.69
CA THR A 350 -3.74 -11.72 -7.09
C THR A 350 -3.02 -12.56 -8.14
N ASP A 351 -3.02 -13.90 -8.00
CA ASP A 351 -2.35 -14.78 -8.95
C ASP A 351 -2.97 -14.70 -10.36
N ARG A 352 -4.30 -14.56 -10.45
CA ARG A 352 -4.96 -14.33 -11.74
C ARG A 352 -4.56 -12.99 -12.36
N LEU A 353 -4.47 -11.91 -11.56
CA LEU A 353 -3.96 -10.62 -12.05
C LEU A 353 -2.52 -10.74 -12.53
N LEU A 354 -1.64 -11.34 -11.75
CA LEU A 354 -0.25 -11.56 -12.12
C LEU A 354 -0.13 -12.32 -13.45
N ALA A 355 -0.96 -13.36 -13.67
CA ALA A 355 -0.99 -14.11 -14.93
C ALA A 355 -1.35 -13.24 -16.14
N VAL A 356 -2.25 -12.24 -15.98
CA VAL A 356 -2.55 -11.27 -17.04
C VAL A 356 -1.31 -10.44 -17.38
N PHE A 357 -0.61 -9.90 -16.41
CA PHE A 357 0.62 -9.12 -16.60
C PHE A 357 1.74 -9.99 -17.20
N GLN A 358 1.88 -11.23 -16.77
CA GLN A 358 2.86 -12.19 -17.33
C GLN A 358 2.60 -12.47 -18.81
N LYS A 359 1.35 -12.70 -19.19
CA LYS A 359 0.96 -12.91 -20.58
C LYS A 359 1.26 -11.69 -21.47
N VAL A 360 0.94 -10.49 -20.99
CA VAL A 360 1.25 -9.24 -21.68
C VAL A 360 2.75 -9.00 -21.74
N GLY A 361 3.46 -9.21 -20.64
CA GLY A 361 4.92 -9.09 -20.57
C GLY A 361 5.61 -10.01 -21.58
N GLN A 362 5.17 -11.27 -21.69
CA GLN A 362 5.69 -12.21 -22.69
C GLN A 362 5.51 -11.67 -24.12
N ALA A 363 4.36 -11.08 -24.44
CA ALA A 363 4.11 -10.48 -25.76
C ALA A 363 5.00 -9.24 -26.01
N LEU A 364 5.44 -8.53 -24.95
CA LEU A 364 6.36 -7.39 -25.03
C LEU A 364 7.84 -7.81 -24.91
N GLY A 365 8.16 -9.10 -24.78
CA GLY A 365 9.52 -9.57 -24.55
C GLY A 365 10.06 -9.23 -23.15
N GLN A 366 9.18 -8.99 -22.17
CA GLN A 366 9.51 -8.65 -20.77
C GLN A 366 9.19 -9.84 -19.86
N ALA A 367 10.16 -10.28 -19.05
CA ALA A 367 9.90 -11.26 -17.99
C ALA A 367 9.17 -10.57 -16.81
N ILE A 368 8.06 -11.15 -16.36
CA ILE A 368 7.29 -10.64 -15.21
C ILE A 368 7.28 -11.72 -14.12
N GLU A 369 7.80 -11.39 -12.95
CA GLU A 369 7.78 -12.25 -11.76
C GLU A 369 6.91 -11.65 -10.66
N GLY A 370 6.30 -12.53 -9.85
CA GLY A 370 5.62 -12.12 -8.61
C GLY A 370 6.60 -12.14 -7.45
N GLU A 371 6.60 -11.07 -6.64
CA GLU A 371 7.42 -10.99 -5.43
C GLU A 371 6.60 -10.80 -4.15
N ALA A 372 7.22 -11.16 -3.03
CA ALA A 372 6.74 -10.87 -1.69
C ALA A 372 7.52 -9.69 -1.11
N ARG A 373 6.83 -8.68 -0.54
CA ARG A 373 7.45 -7.52 0.11
C ARG A 373 7.17 -7.45 1.60
N GLY A 374 8.19 -7.07 2.38
CA GLY A 374 8.07 -6.88 3.82
C GLY A 374 7.42 -5.56 4.24
N GLY A 375 7.42 -4.55 3.36
CA GLY A 375 6.76 -3.26 3.55
C GLY A 375 5.24 -3.36 3.34
N LEU A 376 4.49 -2.41 3.91
CA LEU A 376 3.05 -2.26 3.68
C LEU A 376 2.78 -1.52 2.38
N SER A 377 1.54 -1.52 1.96
CA SER A 377 0.94 -0.57 1.01
C SER A 377 -0.58 -0.56 1.23
N ASP A 378 -1.26 0.32 0.53
CA ASP A 378 -2.73 0.34 0.51
C ASP A 378 -3.34 -0.99 0.04
N GLY A 379 -2.58 -1.81 -0.70
CA GLY A 379 -2.97 -3.17 -1.08
C GLY A 379 -3.33 -4.06 0.11
N ASN A 380 -2.71 -3.85 1.29
CA ASN A 380 -3.03 -4.57 2.51
C ASN A 380 -4.48 -4.37 2.98
N TYR A 381 -5.11 -3.25 2.63
CA TYR A 381 -6.51 -2.96 2.96
C TYR A 381 -7.51 -3.49 1.93
N LEU A 382 -7.05 -3.85 0.70
CA LEU A 382 -7.93 -4.05 -0.45
C LEU A 382 -8.03 -5.50 -0.93
N TRP A 383 -6.99 -6.31 -0.76
CA TRP A 383 -6.80 -7.62 -1.38
C TRP A 383 -7.91 -8.66 -1.08
N ASP A 384 -8.58 -8.55 0.06
CA ASP A 384 -9.68 -9.44 0.46
C ASP A 384 -11.06 -8.96 0.00
N ALA A 385 -11.15 -7.72 -0.52
CA ALA A 385 -12.35 -7.17 -1.13
C ALA A 385 -12.33 -7.31 -2.66
N LEU A 386 -11.17 -7.12 -3.28
CA LEU A 386 -10.96 -7.24 -4.72
C LEU A 386 -9.65 -7.98 -5.01
N PRO A 387 -9.53 -8.71 -6.14
CA PRO A 387 -8.25 -9.10 -6.67
C PRO A 387 -7.33 -7.87 -6.75
N THR A 388 -6.18 -7.93 -6.10
CA THR A 388 -5.26 -6.79 -5.98
C THR A 388 -3.88 -7.18 -6.47
N ILE A 389 -3.21 -6.30 -7.20
CA ILE A 389 -1.80 -6.42 -7.57
C ILE A 389 -1.12 -5.07 -7.36
N ASP A 390 0.18 -5.09 -7.08
CA ASP A 390 0.93 -3.91 -6.69
C ASP A 390 2.30 -3.87 -7.37
N GLY A 391 3.04 -2.76 -7.23
CA GLY A 391 4.30 -2.54 -7.92
C GLY A 391 4.12 -2.06 -9.35
N LEU A 392 3.05 -1.29 -9.64
CA LEU A 392 2.73 -0.79 -10.98
C LEU A 392 3.34 0.58 -11.29
N GLY A 393 4.03 1.21 -10.35
CA GLY A 393 4.77 2.45 -10.52
C GLY A 393 6.10 2.29 -11.27
N PRO A 394 6.94 3.35 -11.30
CA PRO A 394 8.25 3.32 -11.94
C PRO A 394 9.26 2.49 -11.15
N ALA A 395 10.37 2.12 -11.79
CA ALA A 395 11.55 1.60 -11.10
C ALA A 395 12.34 2.74 -10.47
N GLY A 396 13.05 2.43 -9.41
CA GLY A 396 13.89 3.35 -8.66
C GLY A 396 14.53 2.65 -7.48
N ASP A 397 14.93 3.42 -6.46
CA ASP A 397 15.50 2.88 -5.21
C ASP A 397 15.59 3.94 -4.12
N ASN A 398 16.00 3.48 -2.94
CA ASN A 398 16.33 4.30 -1.76
C ASN A 398 15.12 5.04 -1.18
N ASP A 399 13.94 4.43 -1.21
CA ASP A 399 12.75 4.92 -0.54
C ASP A 399 13.08 5.34 0.90
N HIS A 400 12.48 6.42 1.38
CA HIS A 400 12.70 6.97 2.71
C HIS A 400 14.13 7.50 2.98
N CYS A 401 14.97 7.64 1.96
CA CYS A 401 16.30 8.24 2.09
C CYS A 401 16.36 9.63 1.44
N SER A 402 16.70 10.65 2.22
CA SER A 402 16.91 12.02 1.74
C SER A 402 18.39 12.39 1.68
N GLU A 403 19.28 11.54 2.21
CA GLU A 403 20.69 11.85 2.40
C GLU A 403 21.54 11.51 1.17
N ARG A 404 22.48 12.40 0.86
CA ARG A 404 23.52 12.15 -0.16
C ARG A 404 24.90 12.33 0.46
N SER A 405 25.75 11.31 0.37
CA SER A 405 27.14 11.39 0.80
C SER A 405 28.08 11.74 -0.37
N ALA A 406 29.18 12.40 -0.06
CA ALA A 406 30.18 12.78 -1.06
C ALA A 406 30.89 11.57 -1.70
N ASP A 407 30.98 10.45 -0.99
CA ASP A 407 31.63 9.22 -1.45
C ASP A 407 30.64 8.28 -2.19
N GLY A 408 29.36 8.70 -2.35
CA GLY A 408 28.32 7.91 -3.01
C GLY A 408 27.81 6.71 -2.22
N SER A 409 28.21 6.52 -0.96
CA SER A 409 27.72 5.43 -0.11
C SER A 409 26.26 5.60 0.31
N LYS A 410 25.75 6.86 0.27
CA LYS A 410 24.36 7.21 0.46
C LYS A 410 23.84 7.96 -0.76
N LEU A 411 22.77 7.48 -1.32
CA LEU A 411 22.02 8.16 -2.38
C LEU A 411 20.59 8.36 -1.91
N PRO A 412 19.99 9.53 -2.14
CA PRO A 412 18.60 9.76 -1.81
C PRO A 412 17.69 9.00 -2.76
N GLU A 413 16.42 8.95 -2.42
CA GLU A 413 15.35 8.38 -3.23
C GLU A 413 15.39 8.94 -4.66
N TYR A 414 15.19 8.02 -5.64
CA TYR A 414 15.12 8.37 -7.06
C TYR A 414 14.25 7.40 -7.84
N CYS A 415 13.68 7.88 -8.96
CA CYS A 415 13.10 7.04 -10.00
C CYS A 415 14.00 6.99 -11.24
N GLU A 416 13.88 5.90 -12.04
CA GLU A 416 14.56 5.68 -13.31
C GLU A 416 13.66 6.11 -14.48
N VAL A 417 14.07 7.13 -15.24
CA VAL A 417 13.29 7.70 -16.36
C VAL A 417 13.00 6.63 -17.43
N SER A 418 14.00 5.80 -17.74
CA SER A 418 13.88 4.71 -18.72
C SER A 418 12.84 3.66 -18.35
N SER A 419 12.41 3.59 -17.08
CA SER A 419 11.38 2.65 -16.65
C SER A 419 9.96 3.06 -17.03
N PHE A 420 9.68 4.35 -17.20
CA PHE A 420 8.31 4.87 -17.35
C PHE A 420 7.62 4.33 -18.61
N VAL A 421 8.23 4.48 -19.77
CA VAL A 421 7.59 4.10 -21.05
C VAL A 421 7.30 2.60 -21.13
N PRO A 422 8.27 1.70 -20.90
CA PRO A 422 7.98 0.26 -21.00
C PRO A 422 7.04 -0.22 -19.91
N LYS A 423 7.04 0.41 -18.72
CA LYS A 423 6.10 0.08 -17.65
C LYS A 423 4.68 0.57 -17.97
N ALA A 424 4.54 1.79 -18.48
CA ALA A 424 3.24 2.32 -18.92
C ALA A 424 2.63 1.50 -20.04
N ALA A 425 3.45 1.01 -21.00
CA ALA A 425 3.00 0.12 -22.07
C ALA A 425 2.48 -1.22 -21.51
N LEU A 426 3.24 -1.85 -20.61
CA LEU A 426 2.82 -3.08 -19.92
C LEU A 426 1.50 -2.88 -19.17
N ASN A 427 1.41 -1.83 -18.36
CA ASN A 427 0.22 -1.53 -17.57
C ASN A 427 -1.00 -1.23 -18.46
N ALA A 428 -0.84 -0.42 -19.50
CA ALA A 428 -1.94 -0.08 -20.42
C ALA A 428 -2.51 -1.32 -21.12
N LEU A 429 -1.66 -2.21 -21.62
CA LEU A 429 -2.09 -3.44 -22.29
C LEU A 429 -2.72 -4.43 -21.32
N ALA A 430 -2.17 -4.60 -20.10
CA ALA A 430 -2.76 -5.46 -19.10
C ALA A 430 -4.13 -4.95 -18.62
N ILE A 431 -4.26 -3.64 -18.40
CA ILE A 431 -5.52 -2.99 -18.02
C ILE A 431 -6.55 -3.09 -19.15
N LEU A 432 -6.14 -2.94 -20.42
CA LEU A 432 -7.01 -3.13 -21.57
C LEU A 432 -7.54 -4.57 -21.64
N GLN A 433 -6.67 -5.57 -21.41
CA GLN A 433 -7.08 -6.97 -21.34
C GLN A 433 -8.08 -7.22 -20.21
N LEU A 434 -7.84 -6.68 -19.02
CA LEU A 434 -8.78 -6.77 -17.89
C LEU A 434 -10.12 -6.11 -18.20
N ALA A 435 -10.12 -4.95 -18.84
CA ALA A 435 -11.34 -4.23 -19.23
C ALA A 435 -12.16 -4.98 -20.30
N THR A 436 -11.51 -5.77 -21.14
CA THR A 436 -12.15 -6.49 -22.26
C THR A 436 -12.62 -7.89 -21.84
N ASP A 437 -11.76 -8.64 -21.18
CA ASP A 437 -11.96 -10.07 -20.89
C ASP A 437 -12.40 -10.34 -19.44
N GLY A 438 -12.23 -9.36 -18.56
CA GLY A 438 -12.34 -9.56 -17.11
C GLY A 438 -11.21 -10.45 -16.57
N LEU A 439 -11.39 -10.98 -15.38
CA LEU A 439 -10.51 -11.95 -14.72
C LEU A 439 -11.04 -13.38 -14.96
N ARG A 440 -10.99 -13.84 -16.20
CA ARG A 440 -11.39 -15.21 -16.56
C ARG A 440 -10.27 -16.20 -16.33
#